data_fb37908082ef0935789eb70fa04d4d12
#
_entry.id   fb37908082ef0935789eb70fa04d4d12
#
_cell.length_a   1.000
_cell.length_b   1.000
_cell.length_c   1.000
_cell.angle_alpha   90.00
_cell.angle_beta   90.00
_cell.angle_gamma   90.00
#
_symmetry.space_group_name_H-M   'P 1'
#
loop_
_entity.id
_entity.type
_entity.pdbx_description
1 polymer ?
#
loop_
_entity_poly.entity_id
_entity_poly.type
_entity_poly.pdbx_seq_one_letter_code
_entity_poly.pdbx_strand_id
1 'polypeptide(L)'
;MSQQPDKVIYSMVGVSKYYDKKAVLKDIYLGYFYGAKIGVLGLNGSGKSTLLRIIAGIDRDYQGETVLSPGYSIGYLEQEPKLDESKTVRDIVEEGVQEVVDLLKEFDGINARFAEPMPDEEMNKLLERQGEVQEKLDAMGGWDLDSRLEMAMDALRCPPGETPIKILSGGERRRVALCRLLLKQPDILLLDEPTNHLDAETVGWLEQHLQKYPGTVIAVTHDRYFLDNVAGWILELDRGHGIPWQGNYSSWLEQKQERMRREEKSESARQKTLERELEWIRMAPRARHAKSKARIKAYESLLNQEVDKQSSELEIYIPPGPRLGDVVIEAENVGKAYDDNLLFEGLSFKLPPGGIVGVIGPNGAGKTTLFRLITSQEQADGGEFKTGSTVQLGYVDQSRESLDANKNIWEEISGGQDTIQLGARQVNSRAYVARFNFSGSDQQKKVGNLSGGERNRVHLAKMLKSGANVLLLDEPTNDLDVNTMRALEEALENFAGCAVVISHDRWFLDRIATHILAFEGESRVVWFDGNYSEYEADRKARIGADADQPHRIKYR
;
A
#
# COMPACT_ATOMS: atom_id res chain seq x y z
N MET A 1 -4.28 25.04 22.90
CA MET A 1 -3.16 24.55 22.06
C MET A 1 -2.78 25.70 21.14
N SER A 2 -1.64 26.33 21.36
CA SER A 2 -1.14 27.43 20.51
C SER A 2 -0.73 26.83 19.17
N GLN A 3 -1.47 27.15 18.11
CA GLN A 3 -1.02 26.91 16.75
C GLN A 3 0.29 27.68 16.56
N GLN A 4 1.41 26.96 16.53
CA GLN A 4 2.64 27.52 15.98
C GLN A 4 2.35 27.84 14.50
N PRO A 5 2.78 28.99 13.98
CA PRO A 5 2.56 29.33 12.59
C PRO A 5 3.20 28.25 11.73
N ASP A 6 2.52 27.86 10.64
CA ASP A 6 2.93 26.85 9.67
C ASP A 6 4.36 27.12 9.16
N LYS A 7 5.35 26.55 9.85
CA LYS A 7 6.76 26.74 9.48
C LYS A 7 7.10 25.80 8.34
N VAL A 8 7.44 26.34 7.19
CA VAL A 8 7.94 25.55 6.06
C VAL A 8 9.32 24.99 6.42
N ILE A 9 9.45 23.68 6.42
CA ILE A 9 10.69 22.98 6.76
C ILE A 9 11.40 22.40 5.56
N TYR A 10 10.66 22.15 4.47
CA TYR A 10 11.20 21.69 3.19
C TYR A 10 10.46 22.34 2.04
N SER A 11 11.16 22.75 0.99
CA SER A 11 10.55 23.33 -0.21
C SER A 11 11.15 22.75 -1.47
N MET A 12 10.33 22.65 -2.50
CA MET A 12 10.68 22.27 -3.86
C MET A 12 10.29 23.41 -4.79
N VAL A 13 11.21 23.86 -5.65
CA VAL A 13 11.01 24.98 -6.55
C VAL A 13 11.36 24.57 -7.97
N GLY A 14 10.34 24.43 -8.84
CA GLY A 14 10.51 24.06 -10.24
C GLY A 14 11.14 22.69 -10.45
N VAL A 15 10.88 21.74 -9.54
CA VAL A 15 11.54 20.42 -9.60
C VAL A 15 10.95 19.59 -10.73
N SER A 16 11.83 19.18 -11.68
CA SER A 16 11.47 18.32 -12.80
C SER A 16 12.44 17.15 -12.91
N LYS A 17 11.92 15.93 -13.13
CA LYS A 17 12.71 14.71 -13.30
C LYS A 17 12.32 13.99 -14.58
N TYR A 18 13.33 13.59 -15.33
CA TYR A 18 13.18 12.85 -16.58
C TYR A 18 13.92 11.52 -16.49
N TYR A 19 13.31 10.46 -16.98
CA TYR A 19 13.98 9.20 -17.30
C TYR A 19 13.99 9.05 -18.82
N ASP A 20 15.15 9.09 -19.42
CA ASP A 20 15.36 9.23 -20.88
C ASP A 20 14.57 10.44 -21.42
N LYS A 21 13.51 10.20 -22.21
CA LYS A 21 12.64 11.25 -22.79
C LYS A 21 11.31 11.42 -22.06
N LYS A 22 11.02 10.59 -21.06
CA LYS A 22 9.75 10.62 -20.32
C LYS A 22 9.89 11.49 -19.09
N ALA A 23 9.12 12.57 -19.03
CA ALA A 23 9.02 13.37 -17.82
C ALA A 23 8.18 12.60 -16.78
N VAL A 24 8.74 12.38 -15.59
CA VAL A 24 8.08 11.73 -14.46
C VAL A 24 7.57 12.78 -13.47
N LEU A 25 8.34 13.83 -13.24
CA LEU A 25 7.93 15.02 -12.48
C LEU A 25 8.15 16.25 -13.36
N LYS A 26 7.20 17.20 -13.34
CA LYS A 26 7.23 18.42 -14.14
C LYS A 26 6.90 19.62 -13.26
N ASP A 27 7.83 20.56 -13.17
CA ASP A 27 7.64 21.87 -12.53
C ASP A 27 6.93 21.79 -11.17
N ILE A 28 7.45 20.95 -10.27
CA ILE A 28 6.88 20.77 -8.95
C ILE A 28 7.24 21.96 -8.06
N TYR A 29 6.22 22.66 -7.54
CA TYR A 29 6.33 23.75 -6.59
C TYR A 29 5.55 23.37 -5.33
N LEU A 30 6.25 22.96 -4.27
CA LEU A 30 5.63 22.50 -3.02
C LEU A 30 6.40 23.03 -1.81
N GLY A 31 5.66 23.38 -0.76
CA GLY A 31 6.20 23.66 0.56
C GLY A 31 5.60 22.70 1.59
N TYR A 32 6.46 22.12 2.42
CA TYR A 32 6.07 21.17 3.45
C TYR A 32 6.19 21.82 4.83
N PHE A 33 5.10 21.77 5.60
CA PHE A 33 5.01 22.39 6.93
C PHE A 33 5.41 21.38 8.01
N TYR A 34 5.99 21.89 9.10
CA TYR A 34 6.28 21.07 10.27
C TYR A 34 5.01 20.47 10.88
N GLY A 35 5.05 19.18 11.19
CA GLY A 35 3.92 18.45 11.76
C GLY A 35 2.82 18.04 10.76
N ALA A 36 2.93 18.42 9.47
CA ALA A 36 1.97 18.02 8.46
C ALA A 36 1.98 16.51 8.23
N LYS A 37 0.80 15.92 8.02
CA LYS A 37 0.60 14.52 7.64
C LYS A 37 0.10 14.49 6.21
N ILE A 38 0.94 14.00 5.28
CA ILE A 38 0.73 14.10 3.85
C ILE A 38 0.69 12.71 3.24
N GLY A 39 -0.43 12.35 2.64
CA GLY A 39 -0.56 11.15 1.83
C GLY A 39 -0.25 11.47 0.36
N VAL A 40 0.60 10.67 -0.29
CA VAL A 40 0.95 10.84 -1.70
C VAL A 40 0.23 9.79 -2.54
N LEU A 41 -0.62 10.26 -3.45
CA LEU A 41 -1.40 9.42 -4.36
C LEU A 41 -0.96 9.60 -5.82
N GLY A 42 -1.20 8.59 -6.63
CA GLY A 42 -0.96 8.63 -8.08
C GLY A 42 -0.87 7.24 -8.67
N LEU A 43 -0.98 7.14 -9.98
CA LEU A 43 -0.85 5.88 -10.72
C LEU A 43 0.52 5.24 -10.51
N ASN A 44 0.62 3.93 -10.76
CA ASN A 44 1.91 3.27 -10.78
C ASN A 44 2.81 3.87 -11.88
N GLY A 45 4.04 4.21 -11.50
CA GLY A 45 4.98 4.92 -12.38
C GLY A 45 4.74 6.43 -12.51
N SER A 46 3.87 7.05 -11.70
CA SER A 46 3.67 8.50 -11.67
C SER A 46 4.78 9.29 -10.97
N GLY A 47 5.77 8.61 -10.39
CA GLY A 47 6.91 9.25 -9.74
C GLY A 47 6.82 9.40 -8.23
N LYS A 48 5.91 8.70 -7.55
CA LYS A 48 5.74 8.76 -6.08
C LYS A 48 7.05 8.46 -5.33
N SER A 49 7.65 7.30 -5.57
CA SER A 49 8.94 6.92 -4.94
C SER A 49 10.09 7.83 -5.40
N THR A 50 10.06 8.33 -6.65
CA THR A 50 11.04 9.31 -7.14
C THR A 50 10.96 10.61 -6.35
N LEU A 51 9.74 11.11 -6.08
CA LEU A 51 9.51 12.28 -5.24
C LEU A 51 10.12 12.09 -3.84
N LEU A 52 9.83 10.95 -3.19
CA LEU A 52 10.40 10.65 -1.86
C LEU A 52 11.93 10.57 -1.89
N ARG A 53 12.53 9.96 -2.93
CA ARG A 53 14.00 9.85 -3.06
C ARG A 53 14.66 11.22 -3.29
N ILE A 54 13.99 12.13 -3.99
CA ILE A 54 14.46 13.51 -4.14
C ILE A 54 14.40 14.23 -2.80
N ILE A 55 13.29 14.13 -2.05
CA ILE A 55 13.16 14.75 -0.72
C ILE A 55 14.19 14.17 0.25
N ALA A 56 14.45 12.87 0.18
CA ALA A 56 15.48 12.20 0.99
C ALA A 56 16.93 12.58 0.60
N GLY A 57 17.13 13.31 -0.50
CA GLY A 57 18.46 13.68 -1.01
C GLY A 57 19.25 12.53 -1.64
N ILE A 58 18.59 11.39 -1.89
CA ILE A 58 19.18 10.19 -2.53
C ILE A 58 19.29 10.38 -4.03
N ASP A 59 18.20 10.85 -4.68
CA ASP A 59 18.21 11.20 -6.10
C ASP A 59 18.51 12.70 -6.23
N ARG A 60 19.65 13.02 -6.83
CA ARG A 60 20.13 14.41 -7.05
C ARG A 60 20.12 14.80 -8.52
N ASP A 61 19.75 13.88 -9.40
CA ASP A 61 19.68 14.13 -10.84
C ASP A 61 18.27 14.64 -11.23
N TYR A 62 18.00 15.92 -10.96
CA TYR A 62 16.77 16.62 -11.32
C TYR A 62 17.05 18.08 -11.65
N GLN A 63 16.11 18.73 -12.31
CA GLN A 63 16.11 20.17 -12.56
C GLN A 63 15.33 20.89 -11.46
N GLY A 64 15.69 22.14 -11.17
CA GLY A 64 15.06 22.92 -10.08
C GLY A 64 15.86 22.86 -8.79
N GLU A 65 15.25 23.30 -7.70
CA GLU A 65 15.91 23.42 -6.40
C GLU A 65 15.07 22.77 -5.29
N THR A 66 15.76 22.19 -4.32
CA THR A 66 15.17 21.72 -3.08
C THR A 66 15.90 22.31 -1.89
N VAL A 67 15.17 22.76 -0.90
CA VAL A 67 15.74 23.40 0.30
C VAL A 67 15.17 22.75 1.55
N LEU A 68 16.05 22.13 2.35
CA LEU A 68 15.76 21.70 3.71
C LEU A 68 16.15 22.83 4.66
N SER A 69 15.25 23.24 5.53
CA SER A 69 15.56 24.23 6.57
C SER A 69 16.63 23.71 7.52
N PRO A 70 17.61 24.55 7.93
CA PRO A 70 18.70 24.12 8.81
C PRO A 70 18.18 23.54 10.13
N GLY A 71 18.83 22.50 10.63
CA GLY A 71 18.54 21.85 11.91
C GLY A 71 17.44 20.80 11.86
N TYR A 72 16.88 20.49 10.70
CA TYR A 72 15.90 19.40 10.54
C TYR A 72 16.53 18.15 9.93
N SER A 73 16.07 17.00 10.41
CA SER A 73 16.51 15.67 9.98
C SER A 73 15.46 14.99 9.10
N ILE A 74 15.92 14.17 8.15
CA ILE A 74 15.07 13.37 7.28
C ILE A 74 15.35 11.89 7.52
N GLY A 75 14.28 11.10 7.64
CA GLY A 75 14.34 9.65 7.66
C GLY A 75 13.51 9.07 6.53
N TYR A 76 14.01 8.05 5.87
CA TYR A 76 13.36 7.45 4.71
C TYR A 76 13.27 5.92 4.85
N LEU A 77 12.06 5.39 4.72
CA LEU A 77 11.79 3.96 4.56
C LEU A 77 11.69 3.63 3.09
N GLU A 78 12.69 2.94 2.56
CA GLU A 78 12.68 2.44 1.19
C GLU A 78 11.73 1.25 1.03
N GLN A 79 11.23 1.03 -0.18
CA GLN A 79 10.39 -0.13 -0.51
C GLN A 79 11.13 -1.44 -0.24
N GLU A 80 12.41 -1.53 -0.55
CA GLU A 80 13.29 -2.66 -0.23
C GLU A 80 14.49 -2.17 0.58
N PRO A 81 14.38 -2.11 1.93
CA PRO A 81 15.45 -1.57 2.76
C PRO A 81 16.66 -2.50 2.78
N LYS A 82 17.83 -1.91 2.57
CA LYS A 82 19.12 -2.60 2.69
C LYS A 82 19.56 -2.56 4.15
N LEU A 83 19.57 -3.71 4.81
CA LEU A 83 20.06 -3.88 6.17
C LEU A 83 21.38 -4.64 6.14
N ASP A 84 22.21 -4.41 7.15
CA ASP A 84 23.47 -5.13 7.33
C ASP A 84 23.20 -6.61 7.70
N GLU A 85 23.51 -7.51 6.80
CA GLU A 85 23.26 -8.95 6.96
C GLU A 85 24.14 -9.63 8.03
N SER A 86 25.18 -8.95 8.51
CA SER A 86 26.07 -9.44 9.56
C SER A 86 25.51 -9.23 10.97
N LYS A 87 24.42 -8.47 11.11
CA LYS A 87 23.80 -8.06 12.37
C LYS A 87 22.56 -8.86 12.71
N THR A 88 22.13 -8.73 13.97
CA THR A 88 20.84 -9.24 14.46
C THR A 88 19.74 -8.19 14.32
N VAL A 89 18.49 -8.60 14.51
CA VAL A 89 17.33 -7.69 14.54
C VAL A 89 17.52 -6.62 15.59
N ARG A 90 17.98 -6.99 16.80
CA ARG A 90 18.21 -6.06 17.91
C ARG A 90 19.27 -5.03 17.56
N ASP A 91 20.41 -5.45 16.99
CA ASP A 91 21.48 -4.54 16.58
C ASP A 91 20.99 -3.47 15.61
N ILE A 92 20.15 -3.87 14.62
CA ILE A 92 19.59 -2.94 13.64
C ILE A 92 18.59 -1.97 14.28
N VAL A 93 17.76 -2.44 15.20
CA VAL A 93 16.78 -1.58 15.88
C VAL A 93 17.47 -0.58 16.80
N GLU A 94 18.53 -0.99 17.50
CA GLU A 94 19.36 -0.13 18.35
C GLU A 94 20.06 1.00 17.58
N GLU A 95 20.38 0.80 16.28
CA GLU A 95 20.90 1.88 15.43
C GLU A 95 19.97 3.12 15.39
N GLY A 96 18.67 2.93 15.56
CA GLY A 96 17.69 4.03 15.61
C GLY A 96 17.84 4.92 16.83
N VAL A 97 18.42 4.41 17.89
CA VAL A 97 18.62 5.08 19.18
C VAL A 97 20.09 5.05 19.62
N GLN A 98 21.00 5.03 18.63
CA GLN A 98 22.44 4.86 18.85
C GLN A 98 23.01 5.83 19.89
N GLU A 99 22.54 7.09 19.90
CA GLU A 99 23.00 8.09 20.87
C GLU A 99 22.67 7.68 22.31
N VAL A 100 21.50 7.11 22.54
CA VAL A 100 21.11 6.63 23.88
C VAL A 100 21.93 5.40 24.28
N VAL A 101 22.14 4.48 23.31
CA VAL A 101 22.99 3.27 23.52
C VAL A 101 24.41 3.66 23.87
N ASP A 102 24.98 4.64 23.19
CA ASP A 102 26.35 5.11 23.43
C ASP A 102 26.46 5.80 24.80
N LEU A 103 25.46 6.62 25.19
CA LEU A 103 25.40 7.23 26.51
C LEU A 103 25.28 6.20 27.64
N LEU A 104 24.47 5.14 27.45
CA LEU A 104 24.38 4.04 28.44
C LEU A 104 25.71 3.31 28.58
N LYS A 105 26.37 2.98 27.45
CA LYS A 105 27.71 2.35 27.49
C LYS A 105 28.76 3.26 28.17
N GLU A 106 28.70 4.57 27.90
CA GLU A 106 29.58 5.53 28.54
C GLU A 106 29.32 5.58 30.06
N PHE A 107 28.04 5.62 30.47
CA PHE A 107 27.63 5.60 31.88
C PHE A 107 28.13 4.36 32.62
N ASP A 108 27.94 3.16 31.99
CA ASP A 108 28.42 1.89 32.54
C ASP A 108 29.97 1.86 32.62
N GLY A 109 30.63 2.37 31.57
CA GLY A 109 32.10 2.50 31.57
C GLY A 109 32.63 3.43 32.66
N ILE A 110 31.96 4.54 32.94
CA ILE A 110 32.28 5.45 34.03
C ILE A 110 32.08 4.73 35.37
N ASN A 111 30.96 4.03 35.56
CA ASN A 111 30.68 3.27 36.78
C ASN A 111 31.72 2.17 37.02
N ALA A 112 32.16 1.46 35.98
CA ALA A 112 33.22 0.46 36.10
C ALA A 112 34.56 1.08 36.53
N ARG A 113 34.90 2.28 36.03
CA ARG A 113 36.15 2.98 36.41
C ARG A 113 36.15 3.46 37.85
N PHE A 114 35.02 3.74 38.50
CA PHE A 114 34.96 4.07 39.93
C PHE A 114 35.41 2.91 40.84
N ALA A 115 35.42 1.67 40.34
CA ALA A 115 35.93 0.52 41.06
C ALA A 115 37.48 0.46 41.08
N GLU A 116 38.14 1.25 40.24
CA GLU A 116 39.62 1.31 40.15
C GLU A 116 40.19 2.43 41.02
N PRO A 117 41.33 2.23 41.69
CA PRO A 117 42.00 3.29 42.43
C PRO A 117 42.45 4.43 41.50
N MET A 118 42.04 5.67 41.78
CA MET A 118 42.40 6.82 40.98
C MET A 118 42.69 8.06 41.83
N PRO A 119 43.42 9.06 41.30
CA PRO A 119 43.66 10.34 42.00
C PRO A 119 42.35 11.15 42.12
N ASP A 120 42.26 11.98 43.20
CA ASP A 120 41.08 12.82 43.50
C ASP A 120 40.70 13.74 42.34
N GLU A 121 41.66 14.24 41.57
CA GLU A 121 41.43 15.13 40.44
C GLU A 121 40.75 14.37 39.26
N GLU A 122 41.12 13.11 39.05
CA GLU A 122 40.48 12.25 38.05
C GLU A 122 39.08 11.80 38.49
N MET A 123 38.92 11.49 39.77
CA MET A 123 37.63 11.18 40.39
C MET A 123 36.62 12.32 40.20
N ASN A 124 37.03 13.58 40.45
CA ASN A 124 36.15 14.73 40.28
C ASN A 124 35.71 14.93 38.83
N LYS A 125 36.64 14.77 37.86
CA LYS A 125 36.30 14.85 36.42
C LYS A 125 35.33 13.73 36.00
N LEU A 126 35.52 12.54 36.56
CA LEU A 126 34.64 11.41 36.27
C LEU A 126 33.23 11.61 36.83
N LEU A 127 33.11 12.20 38.04
CA LEU A 127 31.82 12.55 38.66
C LEU A 127 31.09 13.63 37.88
N GLU A 128 31.82 14.68 37.43
CA GLU A 128 31.23 15.72 36.56
C GLU A 128 30.71 15.12 35.25
N ARG A 129 31.50 14.27 34.59
CA ARG A 129 31.11 13.60 33.36
C ARG A 129 29.92 12.64 33.55
N GLN A 130 29.89 11.90 34.66
CA GLN A 130 28.75 11.04 35.00
C GLN A 130 27.47 11.86 35.14
N GLY A 131 27.53 13.03 35.81
CA GLY A 131 26.38 13.92 35.94
C GLY A 131 25.85 14.42 34.60
N GLU A 132 26.76 14.83 33.69
CA GLU A 132 26.36 15.24 32.32
C GLU A 132 25.69 14.12 31.54
N VAL A 133 26.24 12.89 31.60
CA VAL A 133 25.69 11.72 30.91
C VAL A 133 24.35 11.33 31.50
N GLN A 134 24.24 11.36 32.84
CA GLN A 134 22.97 11.07 33.53
C GLN A 134 21.89 12.07 33.17
N GLU A 135 22.19 13.38 33.17
CA GLU A 135 21.23 14.42 32.78
C GLU A 135 20.70 14.22 31.33
N LYS A 136 21.60 13.82 30.40
CA LYS A 136 21.22 13.49 29.03
C LYS A 136 20.33 12.26 28.96
N LEU A 137 20.70 11.18 29.70
CA LEU A 137 19.89 9.95 29.74
C LEU A 137 18.51 10.21 30.35
N ASP A 138 18.41 11.04 31.40
CA ASP A 138 17.14 11.45 31.98
C ASP A 138 16.27 12.23 30.97
N ALA A 139 16.88 13.17 30.25
CA ALA A 139 16.19 13.97 29.25
C ALA A 139 15.67 13.13 28.05
N MET A 140 16.40 12.07 27.68
CA MET A 140 16.05 11.17 26.57
C MET A 140 15.24 9.95 27.00
N GLY A 141 14.95 9.77 28.30
CA GLY A 141 14.29 8.57 28.84
C GLY A 141 15.07 7.29 28.55
N GLY A 142 16.42 7.38 28.71
CA GLY A 142 17.35 6.31 28.32
C GLY A 142 17.31 5.07 29.22
N TRP A 143 16.83 5.19 30.46
CA TRP A 143 16.83 4.11 31.44
C TRP A 143 15.86 2.96 31.11
N ASP A 144 14.79 3.26 30.41
CA ASP A 144 13.77 2.27 29.98
C ASP A 144 13.96 1.84 28.52
N LEU A 145 15.21 1.95 28.00
CA LEU A 145 15.48 1.70 26.57
C LEU A 145 15.06 0.29 26.16
N ASP A 146 15.43 -0.74 26.91
CA ASP A 146 15.10 -2.14 26.57
C ASP A 146 13.60 -2.35 26.45
N SER A 147 12.82 -1.84 27.40
CA SER A 147 11.36 -1.94 27.35
C SER A 147 10.75 -1.21 26.15
N ARG A 148 11.31 -0.05 25.78
CA ARG A 148 10.87 0.71 24.61
C ARG A 148 11.19 -0.02 23.30
N LEU A 149 12.37 -0.64 23.20
CA LEU A 149 12.76 -1.44 22.05
C LEU A 149 11.86 -2.66 21.89
N GLU A 150 11.65 -3.42 22.98
CA GLU A 150 10.77 -4.59 22.97
C GLU A 150 9.33 -4.21 22.60
N MET A 151 8.79 -3.15 23.19
CA MET A 151 7.45 -2.66 22.88
C MET A 151 7.30 -2.28 21.41
N ALA A 152 8.28 -1.57 20.83
CA ALA A 152 8.25 -1.18 19.41
C ALA A 152 8.40 -2.40 18.49
N MET A 153 9.25 -3.35 18.84
CA MET A 153 9.44 -4.60 18.10
C MET A 153 8.19 -5.48 18.15
N ASP A 154 7.53 -5.58 19.30
CA ASP A 154 6.29 -6.34 19.44
C ASP A 154 5.13 -5.70 18.68
N ALA A 155 4.98 -4.39 18.76
CA ALA A 155 3.95 -3.65 18.05
C ALA A 155 4.04 -3.80 16.52
N LEU A 156 5.25 -3.87 15.98
CA LEU A 156 5.50 -4.12 14.56
C LEU A 156 5.69 -5.61 14.23
N ARG A 157 5.50 -6.50 15.21
CA ARG A 157 5.69 -7.95 15.06
C ARG A 157 7.02 -8.29 14.39
N CYS A 158 8.08 -7.61 14.82
CA CYS A 158 9.43 -7.92 14.39
C CYS A 158 9.83 -9.34 14.86
N PRO A 159 10.70 -10.04 14.13
CA PRO A 159 11.28 -11.28 14.61
C PRO A 159 12.02 -11.10 15.93
N PRO A 160 12.29 -12.18 16.71
CA PRO A 160 13.04 -12.11 17.95
C PRO A 160 14.38 -11.37 17.77
N GLY A 161 14.80 -10.59 18.77
CA GLY A 161 15.98 -9.71 18.69
C GLY A 161 17.27 -10.42 18.26
N GLU A 162 17.47 -11.66 18.68
CA GLU A 162 18.65 -12.48 18.36
C GLU A 162 18.65 -13.06 16.93
N THR A 163 17.58 -12.85 16.16
CA THR A 163 17.45 -13.41 14.81
C THR A 163 18.41 -12.70 13.85
N PRO A 164 19.28 -13.43 13.11
CA PRO A 164 20.15 -12.83 12.12
C PRO A 164 19.37 -12.23 10.94
N ILE A 165 19.75 -11.04 10.49
CA ILE A 165 19.11 -10.34 9.35
C ILE A 165 19.14 -11.18 8.06
N LYS A 166 20.20 -11.96 7.87
CA LYS A 166 20.41 -12.78 6.66
C LYS A 166 19.26 -13.75 6.34
N ILE A 167 18.60 -14.30 7.37
CA ILE A 167 17.53 -15.31 7.22
C ILE A 167 16.14 -14.69 7.11
N LEU A 168 16.01 -13.38 7.27
CA LEU A 168 14.72 -12.70 7.26
C LEU A 168 14.15 -12.61 5.85
N SER A 169 12.85 -12.80 5.74
CA SER A 169 12.06 -12.48 4.55
C SER A 169 12.05 -10.97 4.26
N GLY A 170 11.72 -10.58 3.03
CA GLY A 170 11.63 -9.16 2.65
C GLY A 170 10.68 -8.35 3.53
N GLY A 171 9.52 -8.93 3.89
CA GLY A 171 8.55 -8.29 4.77
C GLY A 171 9.07 -8.11 6.20
N GLU A 172 9.79 -9.08 6.74
CA GLU A 172 10.42 -8.98 8.07
C GLU A 172 11.52 -7.93 8.09
N ARG A 173 12.41 -7.92 7.09
CA ARG A 173 13.44 -6.88 6.94
C ARG A 173 12.82 -5.49 6.93
N ARG A 174 11.67 -5.33 6.26
CA ARG A 174 10.96 -4.07 6.17
C ARG A 174 10.38 -3.63 7.52
N ARG A 175 9.77 -4.55 8.29
CA ARG A 175 9.27 -4.27 9.65
C ARG A 175 10.40 -3.82 10.59
N VAL A 176 11.55 -4.48 10.53
CA VAL A 176 12.76 -4.11 11.31
C VAL A 176 13.26 -2.72 10.91
N ALA A 177 13.32 -2.41 9.61
CA ALA A 177 13.72 -1.09 9.12
C ALA A 177 12.74 0.01 9.55
N LEU A 178 11.43 -0.27 9.50
CA LEU A 178 10.39 0.65 9.98
C LEU A 178 10.54 0.88 11.49
N CYS A 179 10.74 -0.18 12.29
CA CYS A 179 10.97 -0.09 13.74
C CYS A 179 12.14 0.84 14.06
N ARG A 180 13.30 0.60 13.43
CA ARG A 180 14.49 1.46 13.55
C ARG A 180 14.18 2.92 13.23
N LEU A 181 13.46 3.15 12.16
CA LEU A 181 13.15 4.50 11.67
C LEU A 181 12.20 5.25 12.62
N LEU A 182 11.17 4.57 13.14
CA LEU A 182 10.23 5.18 14.09
C LEU A 182 10.91 5.52 15.43
N LEU A 183 11.82 4.69 15.88
CA LEU A 183 12.61 4.94 17.10
C LEU A 183 13.58 6.11 16.94
N LYS A 184 14.13 6.32 15.73
CA LYS A 184 15.00 7.46 15.41
C LYS A 184 14.28 8.80 15.47
N GLN A 185 12.98 8.85 15.27
CA GLN A 185 12.13 10.04 15.32
C GLN A 185 12.64 11.25 14.50
N PRO A 186 12.92 11.11 13.18
CA PRO A 186 13.36 12.25 12.37
C PRO A 186 12.26 13.31 12.24
N ASP A 187 12.64 14.58 12.00
CA ASP A 187 11.69 15.69 11.85
C ASP A 187 10.80 15.54 10.60
N ILE A 188 11.35 14.93 9.54
CA ILE A 188 10.62 14.56 8.32
C ILE A 188 10.72 13.05 8.14
N LEU A 189 9.59 12.38 8.22
CA LEU A 189 9.47 10.93 8.06
C LEU A 189 8.88 10.62 6.68
N LEU A 190 9.67 9.98 5.82
CA LEU A 190 9.30 9.57 4.49
C LEU A 190 9.03 8.06 4.47
N LEU A 191 7.82 7.66 4.09
CA LEU A 191 7.38 6.27 4.11
C LEU A 191 6.91 5.86 2.70
N ASP A 192 7.60 4.88 2.09
CA ASP A 192 7.22 4.34 0.80
C ASP A 192 6.50 3.00 1.01
N GLU A 193 5.17 2.96 0.83
CA GLU A 193 4.26 1.84 1.05
C GLU A 193 4.38 1.19 2.45
N PRO A 194 4.29 1.96 3.56
CA PRO A 194 4.57 1.44 4.91
C PRO A 194 3.60 0.35 5.37
N THR A 195 2.41 0.27 4.80
CA THR A 195 1.36 -0.70 5.15
C THR A 195 1.51 -2.05 4.46
N ASN A 196 2.32 -2.14 3.38
CA ASN A 196 2.54 -3.39 2.68
C ASN A 196 3.20 -4.45 3.57
N HIS A 197 2.67 -5.67 3.55
CA HIS A 197 3.09 -6.81 4.37
C HIS A 197 2.84 -6.65 5.88
N LEU A 198 2.11 -5.62 6.30
CA LEU A 198 1.60 -5.50 7.67
C LEU A 198 0.19 -6.06 7.74
N ASP A 199 -0.14 -6.71 8.84
CA ASP A 199 -1.52 -7.10 9.13
C ASP A 199 -2.35 -5.91 9.66
N ALA A 200 -3.67 -6.03 9.63
CA ALA A 200 -4.59 -4.95 9.97
C ALA A 200 -4.37 -4.37 11.39
N GLU A 201 -3.97 -5.19 12.37
CA GLU A 201 -3.70 -4.74 13.73
C GLU A 201 -2.43 -3.90 13.80
N THR A 202 -1.35 -4.35 13.14
CA THR A 202 -0.09 -3.60 13.05
C THR A 202 -0.29 -2.27 12.30
N VAL A 203 -1.10 -2.27 11.23
CA VAL A 203 -1.47 -1.04 10.51
C VAL A 203 -2.23 -0.09 11.42
N GLY A 204 -3.22 -0.56 12.18
CA GLY A 204 -3.97 0.27 13.14
C GLY A 204 -3.08 0.90 14.21
N TRP A 205 -2.12 0.15 14.75
CA TRP A 205 -1.12 0.69 15.67
C TRP A 205 -0.25 1.77 15.00
N LEU A 206 0.23 1.51 13.77
CA LEU A 206 1.03 2.47 13.02
C LEU A 206 0.26 3.77 12.75
N GLU A 207 -1.02 3.68 12.39
CA GLU A 207 -1.90 4.85 12.24
C GLU A 207 -1.94 5.71 13.50
N GLN A 208 -2.22 5.10 14.67
CA GLN A 208 -2.26 5.81 15.96
C GLN A 208 -0.90 6.43 16.31
N HIS A 209 0.20 5.73 16.03
CA HIS A 209 1.55 6.23 16.27
C HIS A 209 1.85 7.45 15.39
N LEU A 210 1.53 7.39 14.09
CA LEU A 210 1.79 8.47 13.14
C LEU A 210 0.87 9.68 13.33
N GLN A 211 -0.37 9.49 13.80
CA GLN A 211 -1.23 10.61 14.22
C GLN A 211 -0.61 11.44 15.33
N LYS A 212 0.03 10.78 16.31
CA LYS A 212 0.69 11.43 17.45
C LYS A 212 2.13 11.88 17.16
N TYR A 213 2.67 11.49 16.02
CA TYR A 213 4.05 11.81 15.64
C TYR A 213 4.25 13.33 15.55
N PRO A 214 5.25 13.94 16.24
CA PRO A 214 5.38 15.40 16.28
C PRO A 214 5.87 15.99 14.95
N GLY A 215 6.68 15.25 14.20
CA GLY A 215 7.27 15.67 12.92
C GLY A 215 6.31 15.56 11.73
N THR A 216 6.82 15.97 10.58
CA THR A 216 6.12 15.87 9.30
C THR A 216 6.20 14.44 8.79
N VAL A 217 5.07 13.89 8.36
CA VAL A 217 5.00 12.55 7.74
C VAL A 217 4.57 12.69 6.30
N ILE A 218 5.32 12.09 5.38
CA ILE A 218 4.99 12.00 3.97
C ILE A 218 4.95 10.50 3.63
N ALA A 219 3.76 9.97 3.41
CA ALA A 219 3.55 8.56 3.14
C ALA A 219 2.99 8.33 1.74
N VAL A 220 3.67 7.51 0.96
CA VAL A 220 3.13 6.91 -0.26
C VAL A 220 2.46 5.61 0.15
N THR A 221 1.18 5.47 -0.06
CA THR A 221 0.45 4.22 0.18
C THR A 221 -0.82 4.15 -0.64
N HIS A 222 -1.27 2.94 -0.88
CA HIS A 222 -2.55 2.62 -1.50
C HIS A 222 -3.62 2.25 -0.48
N ASP A 223 -3.27 2.17 0.81
CA ASP A 223 -4.20 1.92 1.91
C ASP A 223 -5.04 3.18 2.19
N ARG A 224 -6.31 3.10 1.82
CA ARG A 224 -7.26 4.22 1.90
C ARG A 224 -7.66 4.54 3.33
N TYR A 225 -7.82 3.53 4.20
CA TYR A 225 -8.08 3.74 5.63
C TYR A 225 -6.91 4.44 6.31
N PHE A 226 -5.70 4.01 6.01
CA PHE A 226 -4.50 4.67 6.51
C PHE A 226 -4.46 6.15 6.10
N LEU A 227 -4.74 6.45 4.83
CA LEU A 227 -4.80 7.83 4.34
C LEU A 227 -5.94 8.64 4.96
N ASP A 228 -7.07 7.99 5.21
CA ASP A 228 -8.23 8.65 5.83
C ASP A 228 -7.99 8.99 7.30
N ASN A 229 -7.30 8.09 8.02
CA ASN A 229 -7.01 8.22 9.44
C ASN A 229 -5.80 9.11 9.73
N VAL A 230 -4.74 9.05 8.91
CA VAL A 230 -3.46 9.72 9.19
C VAL A 230 -3.31 11.04 8.44
N ALA A 231 -3.72 11.11 7.18
CA ALA A 231 -3.44 12.27 6.34
C ALA A 231 -4.35 13.47 6.65
N GLY A 232 -3.75 14.64 6.79
CA GLY A 232 -4.43 15.94 6.79
C GLY A 232 -4.32 16.67 5.44
N TRP A 233 -3.44 16.15 4.57
CA TRP A 233 -3.24 16.64 3.20
C TRP A 233 -3.02 15.46 2.27
N ILE A 234 -3.55 15.56 1.06
CA ILE A 234 -3.28 14.61 -0.02
C ILE A 234 -2.51 15.34 -1.12
N LEU A 235 -1.36 14.78 -1.52
CA LEU A 235 -0.60 15.21 -2.68
C LEU A 235 -0.85 14.22 -3.83
N GLU A 236 -1.62 14.63 -4.80
CA GLU A 236 -1.88 13.83 -6.00
C GLU A 236 -0.81 14.09 -7.05
N LEU A 237 -0.12 13.03 -7.52
CA LEU A 237 0.77 13.08 -8.67
C LEU A 237 0.01 12.65 -9.91
N ASP A 238 -0.39 13.62 -10.72
CA ASP A 238 -1.09 13.40 -11.99
C ASP A 238 -0.27 13.96 -13.16
N ARG A 239 0.09 13.12 -14.13
CA ARG A 239 0.82 13.47 -15.37
C ARG A 239 2.11 14.27 -15.12
N GLY A 240 2.77 13.98 -14.01
CA GLY A 240 4.00 14.62 -13.57
C GLY A 240 3.81 15.89 -12.74
N HIS A 241 2.59 16.37 -12.57
CA HIS A 241 2.28 17.53 -11.73
C HIS A 241 1.88 17.11 -10.32
N GLY A 242 2.29 17.88 -9.33
CA GLY A 242 1.89 17.70 -7.94
C GLY A 242 0.73 18.61 -7.57
N ILE A 243 -0.42 18.03 -7.24
CA ILE A 243 -1.64 18.76 -6.90
C ILE A 243 -1.93 18.53 -5.42
N PRO A 244 -1.74 19.55 -4.55
CA PRO A 244 -2.07 19.42 -3.13
C PRO A 244 -3.57 19.61 -2.89
N TRP A 245 -4.14 18.76 -2.04
CA TRP A 245 -5.52 18.80 -1.60
C TRP A 245 -5.57 18.82 -0.08
N GLN A 246 -6.36 19.72 0.49
CA GLN A 246 -6.55 19.77 1.94
C GLN A 246 -7.60 18.75 2.38
N GLY A 247 -7.28 17.99 3.41
CA GLY A 247 -8.13 16.96 3.99
C GLY A 247 -7.55 15.56 3.81
N ASN A 248 -8.33 14.56 4.22
CA ASN A 248 -8.02 13.15 4.15
C ASN A 248 -8.44 12.54 2.80
N TYR A 249 -8.35 11.21 2.67
CA TYR A 249 -8.68 10.49 1.44
C TYR A 249 -10.13 10.68 1.01
N SER A 250 -11.09 10.58 1.93
CA SER A 250 -12.52 10.77 1.64
C SER A 250 -12.81 12.17 1.12
N SER A 251 -12.24 13.20 1.76
CA SER A 251 -12.35 14.58 1.34
C SER A 251 -11.72 14.85 -0.04
N TRP A 252 -10.54 14.26 -0.30
CA TRP A 252 -9.91 14.30 -1.63
C TRP A 252 -10.80 13.69 -2.70
N LEU A 253 -11.44 12.55 -2.41
CA LEU A 253 -12.30 11.86 -3.36
C LEU A 253 -13.49 12.71 -3.79
N GLU A 254 -14.16 13.36 -2.83
CA GLU A 254 -15.27 14.28 -3.09
C GLU A 254 -14.84 15.49 -3.93
N GLN A 255 -13.73 16.12 -3.53
CA GLN A 255 -13.18 17.28 -4.25
C GLN A 255 -12.77 16.92 -5.68
N LYS A 256 -12.16 15.74 -5.87
CA LYS A 256 -11.77 15.24 -7.19
C LYS A 256 -12.99 14.97 -8.07
N GLN A 257 -14.04 14.34 -7.55
CA GLN A 257 -15.28 14.10 -8.30
C GLN A 257 -15.93 15.42 -8.73
N GLU A 258 -15.96 16.42 -7.86
CA GLU A 258 -16.49 17.73 -8.19
C GLU A 258 -15.68 18.42 -9.28
N ARG A 259 -14.33 18.35 -9.20
CA ARG A 259 -13.42 18.88 -10.23
C ARG A 259 -13.68 18.20 -11.58
N MET A 260 -13.75 16.87 -11.62
CA MET A 260 -14.02 16.11 -12.84
C MET A 260 -15.36 16.51 -13.47
N ARG A 261 -16.42 16.64 -12.67
CA ARG A 261 -17.74 17.11 -13.15
C ARG A 261 -17.68 18.51 -13.78
N ARG A 262 -16.87 19.40 -13.20
CA ARG A 262 -16.67 20.76 -13.75
C ARG A 262 -15.89 20.71 -15.07
N GLU A 263 -14.84 19.89 -15.14
CA GLU A 263 -14.03 19.67 -16.34
C GLU A 263 -14.87 19.08 -17.47
N GLU A 264 -15.69 18.05 -17.21
CA GLU A 264 -16.62 17.46 -18.20
C GLU A 264 -17.63 18.47 -18.73
N LYS A 265 -18.24 19.27 -17.85
CA LYS A 265 -19.15 20.34 -18.26
C LYS A 265 -18.45 21.38 -19.14
N SER A 266 -17.24 21.76 -18.78
CA SER A 266 -16.42 22.71 -19.55
C SER A 266 -16.05 22.14 -20.91
N GLU A 267 -15.63 20.85 -20.98
CA GLU A 267 -15.27 20.18 -22.22
C GLU A 267 -16.49 20.00 -23.14
N SER A 268 -17.63 19.59 -22.59
CA SER A 268 -18.88 19.49 -23.36
C SER A 268 -19.31 20.86 -23.93
N ALA A 269 -19.16 21.93 -23.15
CA ALA A 269 -19.42 23.30 -23.61
C ALA A 269 -18.44 23.74 -24.71
N ARG A 270 -17.17 23.38 -24.56
CA ARG A 270 -16.10 23.62 -25.54
C ARG A 270 -16.37 22.89 -26.84
N GLN A 271 -16.71 21.59 -26.78
CA GLN A 271 -17.05 20.78 -27.95
C GLN A 271 -18.23 21.39 -28.73
N LYS A 272 -19.31 21.76 -28.03
CA LYS A 272 -20.46 22.44 -28.65
C LYS A 272 -20.07 23.76 -29.32
N THR A 273 -19.12 24.48 -28.72
CA THR A 273 -18.60 25.73 -29.30
C THR A 273 -17.76 25.45 -30.53
N LEU A 274 -16.87 24.46 -30.49
CA LEU A 274 -16.06 24.02 -31.64
C LEU A 274 -16.93 23.54 -32.80
N GLU A 275 -17.98 22.72 -32.55
CA GLU A 275 -18.92 22.28 -33.55
C GLU A 275 -19.64 23.48 -34.22
N ARG A 276 -20.13 24.42 -33.41
CA ARG A 276 -20.81 25.62 -33.91
C ARG A 276 -19.87 26.51 -34.75
N GLU A 277 -18.64 26.68 -34.29
CA GLU A 277 -17.65 27.45 -35.05
C GLU A 277 -17.19 26.71 -36.32
N LEU A 278 -17.13 25.37 -36.31
CA LEU A 278 -16.82 24.55 -37.47
C LEU A 278 -17.94 24.63 -38.52
N GLU A 279 -19.22 24.54 -38.10
CA GLU A 279 -20.36 24.74 -38.99
C GLU A 279 -20.32 26.12 -39.64
N TRP A 280 -20.03 27.17 -38.84
CA TRP A 280 -19.91 28.52 -39.35
C TRP A 280 -18.76 28.67 -40.35
N ILE A 281 -17.60 28.02 -40.13
CA ILE A 281 -16.46 28.00 -41.05
C ILE A 281 -16.81 27.28 -42.37
N ARG A 282 -17.66 26.26 -42.33
CA ARG A 282 -18.11 25.48 -43.50
C ARG A 282 -19.18 26.20 -44.33
N MET A 283 -19.85 27.23 -43.83
CA MET A 283 -20.80 28.00 -44.58
C MET A 283 -20.16 28.73 -45.79
N ALA A 284 -20.95 28.91 -46.86
CA ALA A 284 -20.49 29.44 -48.14
C ALA A 284 -19.81 30.83 -48.03
N PRO A 285 -18.86 31.15 -48.93
CA PRO A 285 -18.03 32.37 -48.85
C PRO A 285 -18.79 33.70 -48.81
N ARG A 286 -20.00 33.77 -49.32
CA ARG A 286 -20.83 35.00 -49.34
C ARG A 286 -21.32 35.45 -47.94
N ALA A 287 -21.26 34.57 -46.95
CA ALA A 287 -21.60 34.89 -45.55
C ALA A 287 -20.36 35.33 -44.72
N ARG A 288 -19.16 35.33 -45.28
CA ARG A 288 -17.89 35.65 -44.61
C ARG A 288 -17.50 37.12 -44.83
N HIS A 289 -17.93 38.04 -43.98
CA HIS A 289 -17.40 39.40 -43.99
C HIS A 289 -16.04 39.48 -43.25
N ALA A 290 -15.27 40.57 -43.49
CA ALA A 290 -13.88 40.80 -43.13
C ALA A 290 -13.51 40.61 -41.63
N LYS A 291 -14.45 40.37 -40.74
CA LYS A 291 -14.25 40.03 -39.31
C LYS A 291 -13.85 38.57 -39.06
N SER A 292 -13.70 37.75 -40.12
CA SER A 292 -13.49 36.28 -40.02
C SER A 292 -12.11 35.84 -39.52
N LYS A 293 -11.06 36.66 -39.70
CA LYS A 293 -9.68 36.25 -39.28
C LYS A 293 -9.54 36.07 -37.75
N ALA A 294 -10.15 36.95 -36.97
CA ALA A 294 -10.10 36.85 -35.51
C ALA A 294 -10.86 35.61 -34.99
N ARG A 295 -11.98 35.27 -35.64
CA ARG A 295 -12.80 34.11 -35.27
C ARG A 295 -12.16 32.78 -35.69
N ILE A 296 -11.49 32.74 -36.85
CA ILE A 296 -10.70 31.58 -37.29
C ILE A 296 -9.52 31.39 -36.32
N LYS A 297 -8.82 32.46 -35.95
CA LYS A 297 -7.72 32.42 -34.97
C LYS A 297 -8.20 31.96 -33.58
N ALA A 298 -9.39 32.37 -33.16
CA ALA A 298 -10.01 31.90 -31.92
C ALA A 298 -10.37 30.41 -31.98
N TYR A 299 -10.89 29.92 -33.12
CA TYR A 299 -11.13 28.50 -33.34
C TYR A 299 -9.84 27.68 -33.32
N GLU A 300 -8.78 28.12 -34.02
CA GLU A 300 -7.47 27.50 -34.00
C GLU A 300 -6.86 27.47 -32.59
N SER A 301 -7.03 28.54 -31.83
CA SER A 301 -6.59 28.60 -30.43
C SER A 301 -7.37 27.61 -29.53
N LEU A 302 -8.68 27.47 -29.75
CA LEU A 302 -9.52 26.48 -29.06
C LEU A 302 -9.17 25.05 -29.48
N LEU A 303 -8.84 24.81 -30.75
CA LEU A 303 -8.44 23.51 -31.27
C LEU A 303 -7.06 23.08 -30.74
N ASN A 304 -6.13 24.04 -30.66
CA ASN A 304 -4.74 23.83 -30.22
C ASN A 304 -4.58 23.77 -28.69
N GLN A 305 -5.62 24.07 -27.91
CA GLN A 305 -5.60 23.73 -26.50
C GLN A 305 -5.55 22.20 -26.40
N GLU A 306 -4.42 21.68 -25.95
CA GLU A 306 -4.28 20.24 -25.69
C GLU A 306 -5.35 19.83 -24.69
N VAL A 307 -6.30 19.03 -25.17
CA VAL A 307 -7.22 18.33 -24.29
C VAL A 307 -6.45 17.15 -23.76
N ASP A 308 -6.08 17.24 -22.51
CA ASP A 308 -5.61 16.09 -21.78
C ASP A 308 -6.77 15.08 -21.72
N LYS A 309 -6.72 14.10 -22.63
CA LYS A 309 -7.72 13.02 -22.65
C LYS A 309 -7.73 12.37 -21.26
N GLN A 310 -8.86 12.47 -20.58
CA GLN A 310 -9.12 11.67 -19.39
C GLN A 310 -8.82 10.21 -19.74
N SER A 311 -8.06 9.54 -18.87
CA SER A 311 -7.95 8.09 -18.95
C SER A 311 -9.36 7.52 -18.85
N SER A 312 -9.79 6.79 -19.89
CA SER A 312 -11.05 6.05 -19.86
C SER A 312 -11.13 5.27 -18.55
N GLU A 313 -12.28 5.33 -17.87
CA GLU A 313 -12.53 4.53 -16.67
C GLU A 313 -12.12 3.09 -16.93
N LEU A 314 -11.33 2.57 -15.99
CA LEU A 314 -10.77 1.24 -16.09
C LEU A 314 -11.86 0.26 -15.70
N GLU A 315 -12.45 -0.49 -16.64
CA GLU A 315 -13.48 -1.48 -16.40
C GLU A 315 -12.90 -2.89 -16.50
N ILE A 316 -12.88 -3.62 -15.39
CA ILE A 316 -12.54 -5.06 -15.36
C ILE A 316 -13.86 -5.84 -15.42
N TYR A 317 -13.94 -6.82 -16.32
CA TYR A 317 -15.08 -7.72 -16.43
C TYR A 317 -14.64 -9.14 -16.10
N ILE A 318 -15.31 -9.77 -15.12
CA ILE A 318 -15.12 -11.17 -14.75
C ILE A 318 -16.23 -11.98 -15.41
N PRO A 319 -15.92 -12.90 -16.34
CA PRO A 319 -16.94 -13.73 -16.97
C PRO A 319 -17.58 -14.67 -15.96
N PRO A 320 -18.90 -14.82 -15.95
CA PRO A 320 -19.55 -15.82 -15.12
C PRO A 320 -19.14 -17.22 -15.61
N GLY A 321 -18.77 -18.07 -14.67
CA GLY A 321 -18.55 -19.50 -14.92
C GLY A 321 -19.87 -20.27 -15.00
N PRO A 322 -19.84 -21.61 -14.95
CA PRO A 322 -21.02 -22.45 -14.84
C PRO A 322 -21.86 -22.07 -13.60
N ARG A 323 -23.17 -22.30 -13.68
CA ARG A 323 -24.07 -22.02 -12.56
C ARG A 323 -23.68 -22.90 -11.36
N LEU A 324 -23.53 -22.26 -10.19
CA LEU A 324 -23.25 -22.95 -8.93
C LEU A 324 -24.47 -23.77 -8.49
N GLY A 325 -24.21 -24.93 -7.89
CA GLY A 325 -25.21 -25.72 -7.18
C GLY A 325 -25.42 -25.21 -5.75
N ASP A 326 -26.21 -25.96 -4.97
CA ASP A 326 -26.53 -25.60 -3.57
C ASP A 326 -25.31 -25.74 -2.63
N VAL A 327 -24.39 -26.66 -2.92
CA VAL A 327 -23.12 -26.82 -2.22
C VAL A 327 -22.02 -26.17 -3.03
N VAL A 328 -21.35 -25.18 -2.46
CA VAL A 328 -20.20 -24.52 -3.05
C VAL A 328 -18.92 -25.05 -2.39
N ILE A 329 -18.58 -24.57 -1.21
CA ILE A 329 -17.50 -25.07 -0.35
C ILE A 329 -18.04 -25.16 1.08
N GLU A 330 -17.93 -26.33 1.67
CA GLU A 330 -18.28 -26.57 3.07
C GLU A 330 -17.04 -27.13 3.79
N ALA A 331 -16.74 -26.56 4.94
CA ALA A 331 -15.73 -27.05 5.87
C ALA A 331 -16.43 -27.64 7.09
N GLU A 332 -16.10 -28.86 7.49
CA GLU A 332 -16.67 -29.53 8.65
C GLU A 332 -15.54 -29.94 9.62
N ASN A 333 -15.46 -29.25 10.77
CA ASN A 333 -14.50 -29.48 11.86
C ASN A 333 -13.04 -29.58 11.38
N VAL A 334 -12.65 -28.73 10.44
CA VAL A 334 -11.31 -28.75 9.84
C VAL A 334 -10.27 -28.26 10.83
N GLY A 335 -9.17 -29.01 10.94
CA GLY A 335 -8.00 -28.63 11.73
C GLY A 335 -6.69 -28.81 10.95
N LYS A 336 -5.70 -27.95 11.23
CA LYS A 336 -4.38 -27.99 10.64
C LYS A 336 -3.30 -27.53 11.61
N ALA A 337 -2.24 -28.32 11.72
CA ALA A 337 -1.04 -27.99 12.47
C ALA A 337 0.21 -28.23 11.60
N TYR A 338 1.31 -27.56 11.93
CA TYR A 338 2.65 -27.84 11.43
C TYR A 338 3.56 -28.03 12.63
N ASP A 339 4.11 -29.23 12.75
CA ASP A 339 4.93 -29.65 13.89
C ASP A 339 4.16 -29.39 15.21
N ASP A 340 4.71 -28.54 16.12
CA ASP A 340 4.10 -28.18 17.39
C ASP A 340 3.17 -26.94 17.29
N ASN A 341 3.01 -26.36 16.11
CA ASN A 341 2.21 -25.14 15.91
C ASN A 341 0.82 -25.48 15.37
N LEU A 342 -0.19 -25.42 16.21
CA LEU A 342 -1.60 -25.54 15.81
C LEU A 342 -2.08 -24.24 15.17
N LEU A 343 -2.35 -24.25 13.85
CA LEU A 343 -2.85 -23.07 13.15
C LEU A 343 -4.31 -22.80 13.47
N PHE A 344 -5.16 -23.81 13.33
CA PHE A 344 -6.58 -23.75 13.67
C PHE A 344 -7.16 -25.16 13.88
N GLU A 345 -8.23 -25.23 14.67
CA GLU A 345 -8.98 -26.47 14.92
C GLU A 345 -10.49 -26.20 14.90
N GLY A 346 -11.26 -27.21 14.53
CA GLY A 346 -12.73 -27.16 14.59
C GLY A 346 -13.37 -26.17 13.62
N LEU A 347 -12.65 -25.74 12.57
CA LEU A 347 -13.14 -24.78 11.61
C LEU A 347 -14.32 -25.36 10.82
N SER A 348 -15.48 -24.71 10.93
CA SER A 348 -16.68 -25.10 10.21
C SER A 348 -17.36 -23.88 9.61
N PHE A 349 -17.57 -23.89 8.29
CA PHE A 349 -18.29 -22.84 7.58
C PHE A 349 -18.88 -23.36 6.26
N LYS A 350 -19.84 -22.61 5.73
CA LYS A 350 -20.40 -22.84 4.40
C LYS A 350 -20.30 -21.58 3.57
N LEU A 351 -19.68 -21.68 2.38
CA LEU A 351 -19.64 -20.58 1.44
C LEU A 351 -21.02 -20.44 0.78
N PRO A 352 -21.74 -19.33 1.02
CA PRO A 352 -23.07 -19.15 0.43
C PRO A 352 -22.96 -18.83 -1.07
N PRO A 353 -23.92 -19.28 -1.89
CA PRO A 353 -23.98 -18.91 -3.31
C PRO A 353 -24.01 -17.39 -3.50
N GLY A 354 -23.12 -16.86 -4.34
CA GLY A 354 -22.97 -15.42 -4.58
C GLY A 354 -22.30 -14.68 -3.40
N GLY A 355 -21.83 -15.38 -2.38
CA GLY A 355 -21.13 -14.79 -1.24
C GLY A 355 -19.68 -14.42 -1.57
N ILE A 356 -19.24 -13.30 -1.00
CA ILE A 356 -17.85 -12.88 -0.99
C ILE A 356 -17.35 -12.94 0.46
N VAL A 357 -16.38 -13.82 0.70
CA VAL A 357 -15.82 -14.04 2.05
C VAL A 357 -14.47 -13.37 2.15
N GLY A 358 -14.35 -12.37 3.02
CA GLY A 358 -13.08 -11.78 3.41
C GLY A 358 -12.38 -12.63 4.46
N VAL A 359 -11.15 -13.05 4.20
CA VAL A 359 -10.31 -13.80 5.15
C VAL A 359 -9.28 -12.84 5.74
N ILE A 360 -9.35 -12.64 7.05
CA ILE A 360 -8.50 -11.70 7.79
C ILE A 360 -7.77 -12.39 8.94
N GLY A 361 -6.72 -11.76 9.42
CA GLY A 361 -5.95 -12.21 10.57
C GLY A 361 -4.46 -11.95 10.43
N PRO A 362 -3.68 -12.23 11.49
CA PRO A 362 -2.24 -12.01 11.50
C PRO A 362 -1.49 -12.76 10.42
N ASN A 363 -0.30 -12.25 10.07
CA ASN A 363 0.62 -12.99 9.19
C ASN A 363 1.08 -14.27 9.87
N GLY A 364 1.06 -15.40 9.14
CA GLY A 364 1.40 -16.71 9.67
C GLY A 364 0.22 -17.47 10.32
N ALA A 365 -0.95 -16.86 10.50
CA ALA A 365 -2.11 -17.50 11.15
C ALA A 365 -2.73 -18.69 10.38
N GLY A 366 -2.26 -18.99 9.16
CA GLY A 366 -2.76 -20.12 8.36
C GLY A 366 -3.71 -19.73 7.24
N LYS A 367 -3.84 -18.44 6.88
CA LYS A 367 -4.74 -17.96 5.80
C LYS A 367 -4.44 -18.62 4.45
N THR A 368 -3.20 -18.58 3.99
CA THR A 368 -2.77 -19.23 2.74
C THR A 368 -2.87 -20.75 2.84
N THR A 369 -2.62 -21.34 4.02
CA THR A 369 -2.82 -22.77 4.27
C THR A 369 -4.27 -23.18 4.06
N LEU A 370 -5.24 -22.36 4.50
CA LEU A 370 -6.67 -22.58 4.22
C LEU A 370 -6.93 -22.68 2.71
N PHE A 371 -6.33 -21.82 1.88
CA PHE A 371 -6.49 -21.91 0.42
C PHE A 371 -5.87 -23.19 -0.17
N ARG A 372 -4.71 -23.63 0.34
CA ARG A 372 -4.09 -24.89 -0.08
C ARG A 372 -4.95 -26.11 0.29
N LEU A 373 -5.62 -26.06 1.43
CA LEU A 373 -6.57 -27.09 1.83
C LEU A 373 -7.81 -27.11 0.92
N ILE A 374 -8.40 -25.95 0.62
CA ILE A 374 -9.56 -25.83 -0.28
C ILE A 374 -9.19 -26.31 -1.70
N THR A 375 -7.97 -26.03 -2.18
CA THR A 375 -7.49 -26.46 -3.49
C THR A 375 -6.94 -27.90 -3.49
N SER A 376 -6.99 -28.61 -2.37
CA SER A 376 -6.44 -29.96 -2.20
C SER A 376 -4.94 -30.08 -2.49
N GLN A 377 -4.19 -28.98 -2.40
CA GLN A 377 -2.72 -28.98 -2.46
C GLN A 377 -2.11 -29.52 -1.16
N GLU A 378 -2.83 -29.37 -0.05
CA GLU A 378 -2.51 -29.95 1.25
C GLU A 378 -3.73 -30.72 1.81
N GLN A 379 -3.47 -31.59 2.77
CA GLN A 379 -4.53 -32.33 3.48
C GLN A 379 -4.73 -31.75 4.88
N ALA A 380 -5.98 -31.72 5.31
CA ALA A 380 -6.34 -31.39 6.69
C ALA A 380 -5.91 -32.51 7.64
N ASP A 381 -5.52 -32.16 8.86
CA ASP A 381 -5.17 -33.14 9.89
C ASP A 381 -6.43 -33.65 10.61
N GLY A 382 -7.52 -32.89 10.56
CA GLY A 382 -8.84 -33.26 11.05
C GLY A 382 -9.95 -32.63 10.22
N GLY A 383 -11.13 -33.24 10.21
CA GLY A 383 -12.27 -32.77 9.43
C GLY A 383 -12.13 -32.95 7.93
N GLU A 384 -13.04 -32.36 7.17
CA GLU A 384 -13.03 -32.44 5.70
C GLU A 384 -13.57 -31.20 5.01
N PHE A 385 -13.11 -30.96 3.77
CA PHE A 385 -13.70 -29.99 2.85
C PHE A 385 -14.58 -30.72 1.84
N LYS A 386 -15.80 -30.21 1.65
CA LYS A 386 -16.72 -30.66 0.61
C LYS A 386 -16.84 -29.58 -0.46
N THR A 387 -16.39 -29.89 -1.67
CA THR A 387 -16.51 -28.99 -2.83
C THR A 387 -17.62 -29.49 -3.75
N GLY A 388 -18.54 -28.61 -4.12
CA GLY A 388 -19.65 -28.94 -5.01
C GLY A 388 -19.16 -29.38 -6.40
N SER A 389 -19.89 -30.33 -7.02
CA SER A 389 -19.52 -30.88 -8.34
C SER A 389 -19.55 -29.87 -9.51
N THR A 390 -20.24 -28.75 -9.32
CA THR A 390 -20.33 -27.65 -10.33
C THR A 390 -19.27 -26.58 -10.13
N VAL A 391 -18.45 -26.68 -9.08
CA VAL A 391 -17.44 -25.69 -8.72
C VAL A 391 -16.25 -25.77 -9.67
N GLN A 392 -15.90 -24.64 -10.25
CA GLN A 392 -14.66 -24.42 -10.99
C GLN A 392 -13.84 -23.37 -10.24
N LEU A 393 -12.79 -23.82 -9.57
CA LEU A 393 -11.91 -22.96 -8.77
C LEU A 393 -10.97 -22.19 -9.68
N GLY A 394 -10.92 -20.87 -9.49
CA GLY A 394 -9.85 -19.98 -9.96
C GLY A 394 -8.99 -19.59 -8.78
N TYR A 395 -7.74 -20.00 -8.75
CA TYR A 395 -6.80 -19.67 -7.67
C TYR A 395 -5.60 -18.88 -8.18
N VAL A 396 -5.30 -17.79 -7.52
CA VAL A 396 -4.05 -17.04 -7.70
C VAL A 396 -3.19 -17.28 -6.47
N ASP A 397 -2.14 -18.05 -6.63
CA ASP A 397 -1.12 -18.28 -5.61
C ASP A 397 -0.12 -17.11 -5.57
N GLN A 398 0.34 -16.77 -4.37
CA GLN A 398 1.48 -15.87 -4.18
C GLN A 398 2.79 -16.43 -4.75
N SER A 399 2.91 -17.76 -4.91
CA SER A 399 4.06 -18.39 -5.55
C SER A 399 4.04 -18.11 -7.05
N ARG A 400 4.79 -17.14 -7.47
CA ARG A 400 4.94 -16.51 -8.79
C ARG A 400 5.44 -17.48 -9.90
N GLU A 401 5.37 -18.80 -9.71
CA GLU A 401 6.00 -19.83 -10.54
C GLU A 401 5.24 -20.17 -11.83
N SER A 402 3.98 -19.73 -11.99
CA SER A 402 3.13 -20.13 -13.12
C SER A 402 3.26 -19.26 -14.39
N LEU A 403 4.10 -18.22 -14.38
CA LEU A 403 4.32 -17.34 -15.52
C LEU A 403 5.60 -17.69 -16.28
N ASP A 404 5.50 -17.73 -17.62
CA ASP A 404 6.65 -17.96 -18.49
C ASP A 404 7.48 -16.66 -18.63
N ALA A 405 8.66 -16.64 -18.02
CA ALA A 405 9.59 -15.51 -18.02
C ALA A 405 10.03 -15.04 -19.42
N ASN A 406 9.95 -15.92 -20.43
CA ASN A 406 10.41 -15.65 -21.80
C ASN A 406 9.35 -14.96 -22.65
N LYS A 407 8.06 -15.12 -22.31
CA LYS A 407 6.95 -14.48 -23.00
C LYS A 407 6.84 -13.00 -22.64
N ASN A 408 6.24 -12.23 -23.53
CA ASN A 408 5.81 -10.88 -23.18
C ASN A 408 4.45 -10.89 -22.46
N ILE A 409 4.06 -9.77 -21.83
CA ILE A 409 2.82 -9.65 -21.07
C ILE A 409 1.60 -10.03 -21.92
N TRP A 410 1.53 -9.52 -23.15
CA TRP A 410 0.42 -9.79 -24.04
C TRP A 410 0.32 -11.27 -24.40
N GLU A 411 1.44 -11.92 -24.77
CA GLU A 411 1.50 -13.35 -25.07
C GLU A 411 1.10 -14.21 -23.87
N GLU A 412 1.56 -13.84 -22.67
CA GLU A 412 1.26 -14.58 -21.44
C GLU A 412 -0.23 -14.52 -21.07
N ILE A 413 -0.85 -13.35 -21.22
CA ILE A 413 -2.28 -13.18 -20.90
C ILE A 413 -3.17 -13.72 -22.03
N SER A 414 -2.87 -13.38 -23.29
CA SER A 414 -3.74 -13.71 -24.43
C SER A 414 -3.53 -15.13 -25.00
N GLY A 415 -2.36 -15.74 -24.71
CA GLY A 415 -1.91 -16.95 -25.41
C GLY A 415 -1.49 -16.67 -26.86
N GLY A 416 -1.16 -15.42 -27.21
CA GLY A 416 -0.80 -14.99 -28.56
C GLY A 416 -1.98 -14.77 -29.50
N GLN A 417 -3.21 -14.76 -28.97
CA GLN A 417 -4.42 -14.56 -29.76
C GLN A 417 -4.83 -13.09 -29.77
N ASP A 418 -5.26 -12.54 -30.92
CA ASP A 418 -5.71 -11.16 -31.05
C ASP A 418 -7.06 -10.91 -30.34
N THR A 419 -7.84 -11.97 -30.13
CA THR A 419 -9.13 -11.92 -29.44
C THR A 419 -9.17 -12.93 -28.29
N ILE A 420 -9.79 -12.52 -27.17
CA ILE A 420 -10.00 -13.35 -25.98
C ILE A 420 -11.50 -13.59 -25.83
N GLN A 421 -11.86 -14.84 -25.56
CA GLN A 421 -13.23 -15.19 -25.19
C GLN A 421 -13.42 -15.01 -23.68
N LEU A 422 -14.34 -14.13 -23.29
CA LEU A 422 -14.72 -13.88 -21.89
C LEU A 422 -16.19 -14.31 -21.70
N GLY A 423 -16.39 -15.59 -21.35
CA GLY A 423 -17.74 -16.16 -21.33
C GLY A 423 -18.41 -16.08 -22.72
N ALA A 424 -19.54 -15.39 -22.81
CA ALA A 424 -20.25 -15.15 -24.07
C ALA A 424 -19.69 -13.97 -24.90
N ARG A 425 -18.77 -13.18 -24.37
CA ARG A 425 -18.22 -11.97 -25.01
C ARG A 425 -16.86 -12.26 -25.65
N GLN A 426 -16.65 -11.74 -26.84
CA GLN A 426 -15.34 -11.73 -27.50
C GLN A 426 -14.77 -10.31 -27.42
N VAL A 427 -13.54 -10.17 -26.90
CA VAL A 427 -12.87 -8.88 -26.71
C VAL A 427 -11.49 -8.88 -27.36
N ASN A 428 -11.05 -7.71 -27.80
CA ASN A 428 -9.68 -7.55 -28.29
C ASN A 428 -8.69 -7.77 -27.14
N SER A 429 -7.70 -8.64 -27.36
CA SER A 429 -6.74 -9.05 -26.32
C SER A 429 -5.89 -7.90 -25.82
N ARG A 430 -5.45 -6.99 -26.69
CA ARG A 430 -4.66 -5.81 -26.29
C ARG A 430 -5.48 -4.83 -25.46
N ALA A 431 -6.76 -4.65 -25.78
CA ALA A 431 -7.69 -3.86 -24.99
C ALA A 431 -7.95 -4.48 -23.62
N TYR A 432 -8.06 -5.83 -23.56
CA TYR A 432 -8.17 -6.54 -22.28
C TYR A 432 -6.93 -6.35 -21.40
N VAL A 433 -5.72 -6.53 -21.96
CA VAL A 433 -4.47 -6.34 -21.24
C VAL A 433 -4.29 -4.91 -20.76
N ALA A 434 -4.75 -3.92 -21.55
CA ALA A 434 -4.71 -2.50 -21.16
C ALA A 434 -5.54 -2.19 -19.90
N ARG A 435 -6.59 -2.97 -19.63
CA ARG A 435 -7.44 -2.83 -18.43
C ARG A 435 -6.71 -3.17 -17.12
N PHE A 436 -5.57 -3.84 -17.19
CA PHE A 436 -4.68 -4.13 -16.07
C PHE A 436 -3.49 -3.16 -16.00
N ASN A 437 -3.65 -1.97 -16.58
CA ASN A 437 -2.63 -0.91 -16.60
C ASN A 437 -1.35 -1.28 -17.34
N PHE A 438 -1.47 -2.07 -18.42
CA PHE A 438 -0.39 -2.35 -19.37
C PHE A 438 -0.73 -1.72 -20.72
N SER A 439 -0.27 -0.49 -20.95
CA SER A 439 -0.55 0.25 -22.17
C SER A 439 0.54 0.09 -23.23
N GLY A 440 0.19 0.11 -24.51
CA GLY A 440 1.11 0.26 -25.64
C GLY A 440 2.37 -0.60 -25.56
N SER A 441 3.51 0.04 -25.33
CA SER A 441 4.82 -0.61 -25.26
C SER A 441 5.00 -1.53 -24.05
N ASP A 442 4.25 -1.31 -22.96
CA ASP A 442 4.37 -2.12 -21.74
C ASP A 442 3.96 -3.57 -22.01
N GLN A 443 2.99 -3.79 -22.91
CA GLN A 443 2.54 -5.13 -23.29
C GLN A 443 3.62 -6.00 -23.93
N GLN A 444 4.70 -5.37 -24.44
CA GLN A 444 5.84 -6.05 -25.05
C GLN A 444 6.97 -6.37 -24.05
N LYS A 445 6.87 -5.89 -22.81
CA LYS A 445 7.85 -6.24 -21.77
C LYS A 445 7.83 -7.74 -21.50
N LYS A 446 9.01 -8.34 -21.34
CA LYS A 446 9.13 -9.75 -20.94
C LYS A 446 8.70 -9.91 -19.49
N VAL A 447 7.97 -10.99 -19.21
CA VAL A 447 7.48 -11.34 -17.87
C VAL A 447 8.64 -11.46 -16.86
N GLY A 448 9.78 -11.98 -17.29
CA GLY A 448 10.97 -12.09 -16.45
C GLY A 448 11.51 -10.75 -15.93
N ASN A 449 11.25 -9.65 -16.63
CA ASN A 449 11.73 -8.30 -16.28
C ASN A 449 10.69 -7.47 -15.50
N LEU A 450 9.56 -8.06 -15.12
CA LEU A 450 8.49 -7.38 -14.42
C LEU A 450 8.79 -7.23 -12.93
N SER A 451 8.37 -6.11 -12.36
CA SER A 451 8.29 -5.93 -10.90
C SER A 451 7.29 -6.90 -10.28
N GLY A 452 7.34 -7.07 -8.95
CA GLY A 452 6.40 -7.90 -8.22
C GLY A 452 4.95 -7.54 -8.52
N GLY A 453 4.60 -6.26 -8.45
CA GLY A 453 3.25 -5.78 -8.71
C GLY A 453 2.81 -5.94 -10.16
N GLU A 454 3.72 -5.75 -11.14
CA GLU A 454 3.40 -6.03 -12.54
C GLU A 454 3.09 -7.52 -12.76
N ARG A 455 3.85 -8.43 -12.15
CA ARG A 455 3.58 -9.88 -12.21
C ARG A 455 2.23 -10.22 -11.58
N ASN A 456 1.91 -9.63 -10.43
CA ASN A 456 0.62 -9.86 -9.77
C ASN A 456 -0.56 -9.46 -10.66
N ARG A 457 -0.47 -8.31 -11.34
CA ARG A 457 -1.49 -7.89 -12.32
C ARG A 457 -1.60 -8.85 -13.52
N VAL A 458 -0.49 -9.42 -13.99
CA VAL A 458 -0.52 -10.44 -15.07
C VAL A 458 -1.22 -11.72 -14.60
N HIS A 459 -0.91 -12.20 -13.38
CA HIS A 459 -1.59 -13.34 -12.79
C HIS A 459 -3.10 -13.09 -12.64
N LEU A 460 -3.47 -11.95 -12.09
CA LEU A 460 -4.86 -11.57 -11.92
C LEU A 460 -5.61 -11.54 -13.27
N ALA A 461 -5.02 -10.89 -14.29
CA ALA A 461 -5.60 -10.85 -15.64
C ALA A 461 -5.78 -12.24 -16.25
N LYS A 462 -4.80 -13.13 -16.06
CA LYS A 462 -4.85 -14.50 -16.58
C LYS A 462 -5.91 -15.34 -15.88
N MET A 463 -6.05 -15.20 -14.58
CA MET A 463 -7.04 -15.92 -13.78
C MET A 463 -8.47 -15.43 -14.08
N LEU A 464 -8.71 -14.12 -14.09
CA LEU A 464 -10.05 -13.58 -14.28
C LEU A 464 -10.66 -13.93 -15.64
N LYS A 465 -9.85 -14.23 -16.67
CA LYS A 465 -10.37 -14.70 -17.96
C LYS A 465 -10.77 -16.19 -17.97
N SER A 466 -10.37 -16.99 -16.97
CA SER A 466 -10.53 -18.45 -16.98
C SER A 466 -11.97 -18.94 -16.95
N GLY A 467 -12.92 -18.09 -16.55
CA GLY A 467 -14.33 -18.46 -16.43
C GLY A 467 -14.64 -19.33 -15.21
N ALA A 468 -13.80 -19.25 -14.17
CA ALA A 468 -14.08 -19.88 -12.88
C ALA A 468 -15.32 -19.28 -12.23
N ASN A 469 -16.08 -20.08 -11.46
CA ASN A 469 -17.27 -19.62 -10.73
C ASN A 469 -17.03 -19.48 -9.22
N VAL A 470 -15.86 -19.90 -8.73
CA VAL A 470 -15.36 -19.63 -7.38
C VAL A 470 -13.93 -19.11 -7.47
N LEU A 471 -13.69 -17.91 -6.98
CA LEU A 471 -12.40 -17.25 -7.02
C LEU A 471 -11.75 -17.31 -5.64
N LEU A 472 -10.51 -17.77 -5.59
CA LEU A 472 -9.64 -17.71 -4.40
C LEU A 472 -8.54 -16.69 -4.67
N LEU A 473 -8.59 -15.55 -3.98
CA LEU A 473 -7.70 -14.42 -4.18
C LEU A 473 -6.83 -14.22 -2.94
N ASP A 474 -5.52 -14.45 -3.07
CA ASP A 474 -4.57 -14.23 -1.98
C ASP A 474 -3.84 -12.90 -2.18
N GLU A 475 -4.17 -11.91 -1.34
CA GLU A 475 -3.66 -10.54 -1.37
C GLU A 475 -3.74 -9.88 -2.78
N PRO A 476 -4.92 -9.85 -3.43
CA PRO A 476 -5.05 -9.34 -4.78
C PRO A 476 -4.84 -7.83 -4.88
N THR A 477 -4.93 -7.11 -3.79
CA THR A 477 -4.79 -5.65 -3.70
C THR A 477 -3.34 -5.18 -3.62
N ASN A 478 -2.40 -6.08 -3.27
CA ASN A 478 -1.00 -5.73 -3.15
C ASN A 478 -0.44 -5.18 -4.48
N ASP A 479 0.24 -4.03 -4.39
CA ASP A 479 0.86 -3.33 -5.53
C ASP A 479 -0.12 -2.85 -6.62
N LEU A 480 -1.43 -2.87 -6.39
CA LEU A 480 -2.42 -2.26 -7.27
C LEU A 480 -2.55 -0.76 -6.99
N ASP A 481 -2.68 0.05 -8.02
CA ASP A 481 -3.06 1.45 -7.85
C ASP A 481 -4.57 1.60 -7.56
N VAL A 482 -4.94 2.76 -7.02
CA VAL A 482 -6.32 3.04 -6.58
C VAL A 482 -7.36 2.82 -7.69
N ASN A 483 -7.04 3.14 -8.96
CA ASN A 483 -7.99 2.97 -10.06
C ASN A 483 -8.18 1.48 -10.40
N THR A 484 -7.09 0.71 -10.44
CA THR A 484 -7.14 -0.75 -10.67
C THR A 484 -7.86 -1.46 -9.53
N MET A 485 -7.64 -1.04 -8.27
CA MET A 485 -8.38 -1.58 -7.13
C MET A 485 -9.88 -1.33 -7.23
N ARG A 486 -10.30 -0.10 -7.58
CA ARG A 486 -11.72 0.21 -7.79
C ARG A 486 -12.36 -0.63 -8.88
N ALA A 487 -11.67 -0.78 -10.02
CA ALA A 487 -12.16 -1.61 -11.10
C ALA A 487 -12.29 -3.09 -10.68
N LEU A 488 -11.39 -3.58 -9.82
CA LEU A 488 -11.49 -4.93 -9.24
C LEU A 488 -12.65 -5.05 -8.25
N GLU A 489 -12.87 -4.04 -7.39
CA GLU A 489 -14.02 -3.98 -6.48
C GLU A 489 -15.33 -4.10 -7.27
N GLU A 490 -15.52 -3.22 -8.25
CA GLU A 490 -16.72 -3.22 -9.10
C GLU A 490 -16.91 -4.53 -9.88
N ALA A 491 -15.79 -5.14 -10.33
CA ALA A 491 -15.83 -6.42 -11.01
C ALA A 491 -16.27 -7.56 -10.09
N LEU A 492 -15.82 -7.57 -8.83
CA LEU A 492 -16.21 -8.56 -7.83
C LEU A 492 -17.65 -8.36 -7.34
N GLU A 493 -18.09 -7.12 -7.11
CA GLU A 493 -19.47 -6.80 -6.77
C GLU A 493 -20.46 -7.30 -7.84
N ASN A 494 -20.07 -7.22 -9.13
CA ASN A 494 -20.88 -7.67 -10.26
C ASN A 494 -20.64 -9.15 -10.64
N PHE A 495 -19.79 -9.86 -9.91
CA PHE A 495 -19.49 -11.25 -10.22
C PHE A 495 -20.62 -12.18 -9.78
N ALA A 496 -21.12 -12.99 -10.70
CA ALA A 496 -22.24 -13.92 -10.44
C ALA A 496 -21.84 -15.20 -9.68
N GLY A 497 -20.54 -15.40 -9.41
CA GLY A 497 -20.00 -16.53 -8.65
C GLY A 497 -19.74 -16.18 -7.18
N CYS A 498 -18.89 -16.97 -6.54
CA CYS A 498 -18.41 -16.73 -5.18
C CYS A 498 -16.95 -16.32 -5.19
N ALA A 499 -16.52 -15.55 -4.19
CA ALA A 499 -15.12 -15.25 -3.99
C ALA A 499 -14.71 -15.44 -2.53
N VAL A 500 -13.51 -15.97 -2.31
CA VAL A 500 -12.85 -15.98 -1.02
C VAL A 500 -11.57 -15.17 -1.17
N VAL A 501 -11.45 -14.10 -0.39
CA VAL A 501 -10.40 -13.11 -0.57
C VAL A 501 -9.62 -12.92 0.71
N ILE A 502 -8.36 -13.31 0.70
CA ILE A 502 -7.42 -12.92 1.75
C ILE A 502 -6.96 -11.51 1.42
N SER A 503 -7.16 -10.55 2.31
CA SER A 503 -6.63 -9.20 2.14
C SER A 503 -6.41 -8.50 3.48
N HIS A 504 -5.40 -7.65 3.50
CA HIS A 504 -5.14 -6.70 4.58
C HIS A 504 -5.73 -5.31 4.30
N ASP A 505 -6.24 -5.08 3.08
CA ASP A 505 -6.94 -3.86 2.71
C ASP A 505 -8.37 -3.86 3.29
N ARG A 506 -8.51 -3.18 4.43
CA ARG A 506 -9.77 -3.08 5.17
C ARG A 506 -10.87 -2.40 4.35
N TRP A 507 -10.53 -1.36 3.60
CA TRP A 507 -11.46 -0.63 2.74
C TRP A 507 -12.02 -1.52 1.62
N PHE A 508 -11.13 -2.30 1.00
CA PHE A 508 -11.52 -3.25 -0.02
C PHE A 508 -12.50 -4.30 0.53
N LEU A 509 -12.17 -4.90 1.67
CA LEU A 509 -13.04 -5.89 2.33
C LEU A 509 -14.36 -5.29 2.80
N ASP A 510 -14.35 -4.05 3.28
CA ASP A 510 -15.56 -3.37 3.72
C ASP A 510 -16.57 -3.15 2.59
N ARG A 511 -16.07 -2.92 1.37
CA ARG A 511 -16.92 -2.75 0.19
C ARG A 511 -17.46 -4.05 -0.39
N ILE A 512 -16.61 -5.09 -0.46
CA ILE A 512 -16.99 -6.29 -1.22
C ILE A 512 -17.44 -7.45 -0.37
N ALA A 513 -16.95 -7.57 0.88
CA ALA A 513 -17.21 -8.74 1.69
C ALA A 513 -18.66 -8.77 2.21
N THR A 514 -19.30 -9.90 2.05
CA THR A 514 -20.61 -10.22 2.64
C THR A 514 -20.45 -11.00 3.95
N HIS A 515 -19.30 -11.66 4.11
CA HIS A 515 -18.94 -12.45 5.29
C HIS A 515 -17.47 -12.28 5.59
N ILE A 516 -17.09 -12.41 6.85
CA ILE A 516 -15.70 -12.38 7.31
C ILE A 516 -15.34 -13.70 7.98
N LEU A 517 -14.19 -14.25 7.60
CA LEU A 517 -13.54 -15.36 8.26
C LEU A 517 -12.28 -14.85 8.97
N ALA A 518 -12.36 -14.62 10.27
CA ALA A 518 -11.33 -13.97 11.05
C ALA A 518 -10.49 -14.96 11.86
N PHE A 519 -9.18 -14.96 11.62
CA PHE A 519 -8.20 -15.66 12.45
C PHE A 519 -7.81 -14.73 13.61
N GLU A 520 -8.40 -14.95 14.80
CA GLU A 520 -8.26 -14.05 15.95
C GLU A 520 -7.07 -14.36 16.88
N GLY A 521 -6.18 -15.28 16.46
CA GLY A 521 -5.07 -15.79 17.29
C GLY A 521 -5.48 -16.97 18.16
N GLU A 522 -4.54 -17.55 18.94
CA GLU A 522 -4.75 -18.74 19.78
C GLU A 522 -5.46 -19.91 19.05
N SER A 523 -5.19 -20.05 17.76
CA SER A 523 -5.77 -21.07 16.87
C SER A 523 -7.29 -20.96 16.68
N ARG A 524 -7.90 -19.82 17.06
CA ARG A 524 -9.32 -19.55 16.94
C ARG A 524 -9.65 -18.89 15.62
N VAL A 525 -10.67 -19.41 14.94
CA VAL A 525 -11.23 -18.79 13.71
C VAL A 525 -12.71 -18.51 13.92
N VAL A 526 -13.14 -17.30 13.57
CA VAL A 526 -14.52 -16.83 13.75
C VAL A 526 -15.14 -16.57 12.38
N TRP A 527 -16.33 -17.15 12.15
CA TRP A 527 -17.18 -16.82 11.02
C TRP A 527 -18.14 -15.71 11.42
N PHE A 528 -18.20 -14.64 10.62
CA PHE A 528 -19.04 -13.48 10.88
C PHE A 528 -19.84 -13.11 9.61
N ASP A 529 -21.15 -12.89 9.77
CA ASP A 529 -22.05 -12.43 8.72
C ASP A 529 -22.04 -10.89 8.70
N GLY A 530 -21.45 -10.29 7.68
CA GLY A 530 -21.31 -8.85 7.55
C GLY A 530 -19.99 -8.44 6.91
N ASN A 531 -19.78 -7.14 6.77
CA ASN A 531 -18.56 -6.56 6.23
C ASN A 531 -17.46 -6.36 7.29
N TYR A 532 -16.34 -5.77 6.89
CA TYR A 532 -15.20 -5.57 7.79
C TYR A 532 -15.52 -4.63 8.96
N SER A 533 -16.19 -3.50 8.72
CA SER A 533 -16.53 -2.51 9.76
C SER A 533 -17.48 -3.08 10.80
N GLU A 534 -18.46 -3.88 10.38
CA GLU A 534 -19.40 -4.56 11.29
C GLU A 534 -18.68 -5.61 12.14
N TYR A 535 -17.76 -6.39 11.54
CA TYR A 535 -16.92 -7.34 12.27
C TYR A 535 -16.02 -6.63 13.30
N GLU A 536 -15.39 -5.51 12.92
CA GLU A 536 -14.53 -4.75 13.84
C GLU A 536 -15.31 -4.20 15.04
N ALA A 537 -16.54 -3.72 14.81
CA ALA A 537 -17.42 -3.27 15.87
C ALA A 537 -17.81 -4.41 16.82
N ASP A 538 -18.15 -5.59 16.28
CA ASP A 538 -18.44 -6.79 17.07
C ASP A 538 -17.20 -7.25 17.86
N ARG A 539 -16.03 -7.29 17.24
CA ARG A 539 -14.76 -7.65 17.90
C ARG A 539 -14.45 -6.71 19.07
N LYS A 540 -14.59 -5.40 18.88
CA LYS A 540 -14.40 -4.40 19.94
C LYS A 540 -15.39 -4.59 21.08
N ALA A 541 -16.63 -4.93 20.78
CA ALA A 541 -17.63 -5.22 21.80
C ALA A 541 -17.32 -6.50 22.59
N ARG A 542 -16.73 -7.54 21.96
CA ARG A 542 -16.38 -8.82 22.60
C ARG A 542 -15.10 -8.78 23.43
N ILE A 543 -14.05 -8.08 22.94
CA ILE A 543 -12.70 -8.12 23.52
C ILE A 543 -12.40 -6.86 24.35
N GLY A 544 -13.09 -5.72 24.10
CA GLY A 544 -12.87 -4.48 24.81
C GLY A 544 -11.65 -3.69 24.29
N ALA A 545 -11.00 -2.89 25.17
CA ALA A 545 -9.91 -1.99 24.81
C ALA A 545 -8.63 -2.70 24.32
N ASP A 546 -8.47 -3.99 24.64
CA ASP A 546 -7.30 -4.77 24.21
C ASP A 546 -7.38 -5.19 22.73
N ALA A 547 -8.50 -4.97 22.06
CA ALA A 547 -8.71 -5.32 20.66
C ALA A 547 -7.75 -4.58 19.69
N ASP A 548 -7.27 -3.40 20.08
CA ASP A 548 -6.45 -2.53 19.22
C ASP A 548 -4.93 -2.67 19.49
N GLN A 549 -4.49 -3.56 20.40
CA GLN A 549 -3.08 -3.77 20.70
C GLN A 549 -2.54 -4.98 19.94
N PRO A 550 -1.58 -4.81 19.01
CA PRO A 550 -0.95 -5.94 18.34
C PRO A 550 -0.10 -6.75 19.32
N HIS A 551 -0.34 -8.06 19.37
CA HIS A 551 0.45 -9.00 20.12
C HIS A 551 1.08 -10.03 19.20
N ARG A 552 2.25 -10.58 19.59
CA ARG A 552 2.81 -11.73 18.88
C ARG A 552 1.83 -12.90 18.94
N ILE A 553 1.69 -13.61 17.81
CA ILE A 553 0.82 -14.78 17.73
C ILE A 553 1.32 -15.82 18.72
N LYS A 554 0.41 -16.28 19.57
CA LYS A 554 0.62 -17.47 20.40
C LYS A 554 -0.11 -18.63 19.74
N TYR A 555 0.63 -19.66 19.37
CA TYR A 555 0.05 -20.93 18.92
C TYR A 555 -0.23 -21.78 20.15
N ARG A 556 -1.30 -22.57 20.10
CA ARG A 556 -1.59 -23.58 21.13
C ARG A 556 -0.81 -24.85 20.89
#